data_0ea40085360705debe499e4ed4b79f24
#
_entry.id   0ea40085360705debe499e4ed4b79f24
#
_cell.length_a   1.000
_cell.length_b   1.000
_cell.length_c   1.000
_cell.angle_alpha   90.00
_cell.angle_beta   90.00
_cell.angle_gamma   90.00
#
_symmetry.space_group_name_H-M   'P 1'
#
loop_
_entity.id
_entity.type
_entity.pdbx_description
1 polymer ?
#
loop_
_entity_poly.entity_id
_entity_poly.type
_entity_poly.pdbx_seq_one_letter_code
_entity_poly.pdbx_strand_id
1 'polypeptide(L)'
;MKKLLILLSCLWLTTTMNAQFFNRLFDSAKKSAENAVEQQVNKKVEEGIDKAFNPEFKDQEQLELQEEQQEPQETIQPKQETKTPAATPKKTLESSYAKSDFVPGDEIMFEDNVVGEQMGEFPSKWDLLSGNAEIASVNGLTVINLTDPSTEIAPLMKEPKNYLTEAFTLEFDFLGGSEAKGIYCDYIIHLRNMNGDDVVTITLNETSIYTFWITPNEEQREQNASASPKEDEWNHVALSFNKRALKVYLNGNRLVNIPNCARPQNFTIQRSHWDDHRNLMTNVRLCKGAVPLYNRLMTDGKIITYAITFDIGKANIKPESMTEINRIAQLMKDNADLKFEVQGHTDNTGTVAGNQKLSEQRAQAIVNKLVEMGIAANRLSAKGMGQSAPLADNSTDEGRAKNRRVEFIKK
;
A
#
# COMPACT_ATOMS: atom_id res chain seq x y z
N MET A 1 -3.99 7.17 -57.38
CA MET A 1 -2.60 7.31 -56.94
C MET A 1 -2.37 8.39 -55.88
N LYS A 2 -3.00 9.59 -55.89
CA LYS A 2 -2.81 10.63 -54.88
C LYS A 2 -3.33 10.30 -53.48
N LYS A 3 -4.36 9.45 -53.33
CA LYS A 3 -4.91 9.02 -52.02
C LYS A 3 -4.07 7.95 -51.30
N LEU A 4 -3.28 7.19 -52.03
CA LEU A 4 -2.37 6.17 -51.47
C LEU A 4 -1.08 6.78 -50.89
N LEU A 5 -0.61 7.90 -51.41
CA LEU A 5 0.54 8.61 -50.92
C LEU A 5 0.31 9.35 -49.60
N ILE A 6 -0.94 9.79 -49.34
CA ILE A 6 -1.31 10.47 -48.08
C ILE A 6 -1.39 9.47 -46.91
N LEU A 7 -1.87 8.25 -47.15
CA LEU A 7 -1.93 7.19 -46.15
C LEU A 7 -0.53 6.69 -45.74
N LEU A 8 0.43 6.63 -46.66
CA LEU A 8 1.81 6.26 -46.36
C LEU A 8 2.58 7.36 -45.61
N SER A 9 2.25 8.63 -45.84
CA SER A 9 2.88 9.75 -45.09
C SER A 9 2.37 9.84 -43.62
N CYS A 10 1.11 9.51 -43.35
CA CYS A 10 0.57 9.46 -41.98
C CYS A 10 1.14 8.29 -41.17
N LEU A 11 1.39 7.13 -41.81
CA LEU A 11 2.01 5.98 -41.15
C LEU A 11 3.48 6.24 -40.75
N TRP A 12 4.20 7.06 -41.54
CA TRP A 12 5.61 7.42 -41.26
C TRP A 12 5.75 8.47 -40.15
N LEU A 13 4.76 9.35 -39.98
CA LEU A 13 4.78 10.37 -38.91
C LEU A 13 4.52 9.77 -37.52
N THR A 14 3.69 8.73 -37.43
CA THR A 14 3.42 8.08 -36.14
C THR A 14 4.57 7.23 -35.63
N THR A 15 5.35 6.60 -36.52
CA THR A 15 6.52 5.80 -36.14
C THR A 15 7.73 6.66 -35.73
N THR A 16 7.89 7.86 -36.32
CA THR A 16 8.99 8.76 -35.96
C THR A 16 8.78 9.52 -34.63
N MET A 17 7.53 9.81 -34.25
CA MET A 17 7.24 10.40 -32.95
C MET A 17 7.54 9.45 -31.79
N ASN A 18 7.21 8.17 -31.91
CA ASN A 18 7.53 7.18 -30.90
C ASN A 18 9.04 6.96 -30.72
N ALA A 19 9.81 6.93 -31.82
CA ALA A 19 11.26 6.74 -31.75
C ALA A 19 12.00 7.92 -31.09
N GLN A 20 11.55 9.15 -31.28
CA GLN A 20 12.14 10.32 -30.61
C GLN A 20 11.82 10.39 -29.13
N PHE A 21 10.65 9.94 -28.72
CA PHE A 21 10.26 9.84 -27.31
C PHE A 21 11.12 8.80 -26.58
N PHE A 22 11.26 7.60 -27.16
CA PHE A 22 12.10 6.53 -26.60
C PHE A 22 13.58 6.92 -26.52
N ASN A 23 14.12 7.60 -27.53
CA ASN A 23 15.50 8.06 -27.51
C ASN A 23 15.74 9.11 -26.40
N ARG A 24 14.80 10.03 -26.15
CA ARG A 24 14.92 11.01 -25.05
C ARG A 24 14.83 10.34 -23.68
N LEU A 25 13.97 9.34 -23.52
CA LEU A 25 13.84 8.59 -22.26
C LEU A 25 15.11 7.79 -21.98
N PHE A 26 15.67 7.15 -23.02
CA PHE A 26 16.92 6.39 -22.93
C PHE A 26 18.12 7.28 -22.62
N ASP A 27 18.22 8.45 -23.26
CA ASP A 27 19.28 9.43 -23.00
C ASP A 27 19.18 10.04 -21.60
N SER A 28 17.97 10.25 -21.08
CA SER A 28 17.74 10.74 -19.71
C SER A 28 18.13 9.68 -18.67
N ALA A 29 17.72 8.42 -18.87
CA ALA A 29 18.07 7.30 -17.98
C ALA A 29 19.60 7.04 -17.98
N LYS A 30 20.23 7.08 -19.16
CA LYS A 30 21.68 6.93 -19.29
C LYS A 30 22.44 8.04 -18.57
N LYS A 31 22.01 9.28 -18.71
CA LYS A 31 22.62 10.44 -18.04
C LYS A 31 22.46 10.39 -16.52
N SER A 32 21.31 9.89 -16.03
CA SER A 32 21.10 9.68 -14.59
C SER A 32 21.98 8.57 -14.02
N ALA A 33 22.18 7.49 -14.77
CA ALA A 33 23.07 6.39 -14.38
C ALA A 33 24.54 6.82 -14.39
N GLU A 34 24.97 7.57 -15.39
CA GLU A 34 26.33 8.13 -15.47
C GLU A 34 26.62 9.08 -14.29
N ASN A 35 25.69 9.96 -13.93
CA ASN A 35 25.82 10.86 -12.80
C ASN A 35 25.87 10.13 -11.45
N ALA A 36 25.10 9.05 -11.28
CA ALA A 36 25.09 8.25 -10.06
C ALA A 36 26.42 7.49 -9.87
N VAL A 37 26.98 6.96 -10.96
CA VAL A 37 28.29 6.29 -10.93
C VAL A 37 29.40 7.31 -10.63
N GLU A 38 29.37 8.50 -11.24
CA GLU A 38 30.34 9.56 -11.01
C GLU A 38 30.32 10.06 -9.56
N GLN A 39 29.14 10.21 -8.95
CA GLN A 39 29.02 10.56 -7.53
C GLN A 39 29.54 9.47 -6.59
N GLN A 40 29.30 8.19 -6.88
CA GLN A 40 29.84 7.10 -6.07
C GLN A 40 31.35 6.94 -6.22
N VAL A 41 31.91 7.17 -7.40
CA VAL A 41 33.34 7.14 -7.63
C VAL A 41 34.01 8.30 -6.92
N ASN A 42 33.47 9.51 -7.03
CA ASN A 42 34.02 10.70 -6.36
C ASN A 42 33.99 10.55 -4.84
N LYS A 43 32.88 10.04 -4.25
CA LYS A 43 32.80 9.79 -2.81
C LYS A 43 33.83 8.76 -2.31
N LYS A 44 34.04 7.65 -3.05
CA LYS A 44 35.06 6.65 -2.71
C LYS A 44 36.49 7.16 -2.90
N VAL A 45 36.72 8.07 -3.84
CA VAL A 45 38.02 8.71 -4.04
C VAL A 45 38.30 9.71 -2.93
N GLU A 46 37.34 10.52 -2.50
CA GLU A 46 37.46 11.42 -1.36
C GLU A 46 37.72 10.65 -0.04
N GLU A 47 36.94 9.60 0.24
CA GLU A 47 37.17 8.74 1.41
C GLU A 47 38.53 8.02 1.37
N GLY A 48 39.03 7.69 0.18
CA GLY A 48 40.35 7.10 -0.01
C GLY A 48 41.50 8.09 0.18
N ILE A 49 41.31 9.36 -0.23
CA ILE A 49 42.27 10.44 -0.08
C ILE A 49 42.37 10.88 1.39
N ASP A 50 41.23 11.01 2.10
CA ASP A 50 41.22 11.36 3.52
C ASP A 50 41.91 10.30 4.38
N LYS A 51 41.71 9.00 4.08
CA LYS A 51 42.42 7.91 4.76
C LYS A 51 43.90 7.83 4.47
N ALA A 52 44.37 8.34 3.34
CA ALA A 52 45.76 8.27 2.91
C ALA A 52 46.63 9.47 3.39
N PHE A 53 46.00 10.62 3.61
CA PHE A 53 46.73 11.86 3.85
C PHE A 53 46.47 12.54 5.23
N ASN A 54 45.61 11.99 6.06
CA ASN A 54 45.34 12.55 7.40
C ASN A 54 45.84 11.61 8.52
N PRO A 55 47.00 11.91 9.16
CA PRO A 55 47.60 11.05 10.19
C PRO A 55 46.83 11.06 11.53
N GLU A 56 45.87 11.95 11.75
CA GLU A 56 45.11 12.05 13.00
C GLU A 56 44.09 10.92 13.21
N PHE A 57 43.77 10.13 12.17
CA PHE A 57 42.83 9.02 12.30
C PHE A 57 43.42 7.72 12.90
N LYS A 58 44.75 7.66 13.11
CA LYS A 58 45.39 6.46 13.68
C LYS A 58 45.40 6.43 15.20
N ASP A 59 45.21 7.58 15.86
CA ASP A 59 45.31 7.65 17.31
C ASP A 59 43.97 7.50 18.05
N GLN A 60 42.83 7.63 17.36
CA GLN A 60 41.51 7.43 17.96
C GLN A 60 41.12 5.97 18.12
N GLU A 61 41.54 5.09 17.20
CA GLU A 61 41.19 3.65 17.24
C GLU A 61 42.01 2.88 18.32
N GLN A 62 43.12 3.47 18.85
CA GLN A 62 43.87 2.89 19.95
C GLN A 62 43.47 3.44 21.33
N LEU A 63 42.73 4.55 21.40
CA LEU A 63 42.25 5.12 22.67
C LEU A 63 40.94 4.50 23.15
N GLU A 64 40.10 4.04 22.25
CA GLU A 64 38.83 3.34 22.60
C GLU A 64 39.05 1.91 23.15
N LEU A 65 40.20 1.28 22.91
CA LEU A 65 40.50 -0.07 23.40
C LEU A 65 41.19 -0.09 24.79
N GLN A 66 41.48 1.07 25.42
CA GLN A 66 42.12 1.15 26.72
C GLN A 66 41.22 1.68 27.85
N GLU A 67 40.00 2.13 27.60
CA GLU A 67 39.09 2.63 28.63
C GLU A 67 38.14 1.59 29.25
N GLU A 68 38.20 0.32 28.83
CA GLU A 68 37.30 -0.73 29.33
C GLU A 68 37.82 -1.56 30.51
N GLN A 69 38.93 -1.13 31.18
CA GLN A 69 39.44 -1.81 32.37
C GLN A 69 39.92 -0.80 33.45
N GLN A 70 39.01 -0.13 34.14
CA GLN A 70 39.22 0.29 35.54
C GLN A 70 37.94 0.95 36.09
N GLU A 71 37.18 0.19 36.89
CA GLU A 71 36.26 0.76 37.88
C GLU A 71 37.05 1.26 39.09
N PRO A 72 36.75 2.45 39.61
CA PRO A 72 37.00 2.78 41.01
C PRO A 72 35.68 2.88 41.80
N GLN A 73 35.61 2.10 42.84
CA GLN A 73 34.66 2.27 43.94
C GLN A 73 34.82 3.67 44.54
N GLU A 74 33.75 4.43 44.65
CA GLU A 74 33.71 5.60 45.52
C GLU A 74 32.44 5.70 46.36
N THR A 75 32.70 6.03 47.57
CA THR A 75 31.94 6.09 48.83
C THR A 75 30.84 7.16 48.77
N ILE A 76 29.68 6.82 49.33
CA ILE A 76 28.50 7.68 49.51
C ILE A 76 28.77 8.68 50.64
N GLN A 77 28.65 9.99 50.39
CA GLN A 77 28.30 11.01 51.37
C GLN A 77 27.24 11.97 50.84
N PRO A 78 26.26 12.39 51.69
CA PRO A 78 25.10 13.16 51.23
C PRO A 78 25.42 14.68 51.17
N LYS A 79 25.03 15.32 50.06
CA LYS A 79 25.03 16.80 49.96
C LYS A 79 23.65 17.35 49.65
N GLN A 80 23.33 18.36 50.42
CA GLN A 80 22.13 19.17 50.51
C GLN A 80 21.50 19.60 49.17
N GLU A 81 20.16 19.56 49.18
CA GLU A 81 19.27 20.15 48.18
C GLU A 81 19.44 21.68 48.08
N THR A 82 19.81 22.16 46.92
CA THR A 82 19.59 23.55 46.52
C THR A 82 18.49 23.57 45.46
N LYS A 83 17.34 24.18 45.79
CA LYS A 83 16.21 24.42 44.88
C LYS A 83 16.66 25.33 43.75
N THR A 84 16.70 24.79 42.52
CA THR A 84 16.77 25.55 41.27
C THR A 84 15.35 25.87 40.78
N PRO A 85 15.07 27.08 40.27
CA PRO A 85 13.73 27.44 39.83
C PRO A 85 13.25 26.59 38.64
N ALA A 86 11.99 26.20 38.66
CA ALA A 86 11.34 25.44 37.65
C ALA A 86 11.49 26.11 36.27
N ALA A 87 12.16 25.43 35.36
CA ALA A 87 12.17 25.81 33.95
C ALA A 87 10.78 25.62 33.34
N THR A 88 10.21 26.69 32.82
CA THR A 88 8.98 26.67 32.00
C THR A 88 9.11 25.62 30.88
N PRO A 89 8.14 24.71 30.69
CA PRO A 89 8.23 23.74 29.62
C PRO A 89 8.25 24.49 28.29
N LYS A 90 9.36 24.38 27.55
CA LYS A 90 9.40 24.75 26.15
C LYS A 90 8.35 23.89 25.43
N LYS A 91 7.28 24.54 24.96
CA LYS A 91 6.34 23.96 24.01
C LYS A 91 7.15 23.52 22.80
N THR A 92 7.44 22.23 22.73
CA THR A 92 7.93 21.58 21.52
C THR A 92 6.83 21.80 20.49
N LEU A 93 7.13 22.44 19.37
CA LEU A 93 6.25 22.45 18.22
C LEU A 93 6.07 20.98 17.81
N GLU A 94 4.96 20.38 18.17
CA GLU A 94 4.51 19.15 17.57
C GLU A 94 4.18 19.47 16.12
N SER A 95 5.14 19.27 15.23
CA SER A 95 4.87 19.18 13.81
C SER A 95 4.19 17.83 13.56
N SER A 96 2.87 17.76 13.77
CA SER A 96 2.07 16.63 13.31
C SER A 96 2.05 16.66 11.78
N TYR A 97 3.07 16.10 11.15
CA TYR A 97 3.04 15.81 9.73
C TYR A 97 2.01 14.70 9.51
N ALA A 98 0.88 15.06 8.92
CA ALA A 98 -0.15 14.11 8.47
C ALA A 98 0.36 13.29 7.26
N LYS A 99 1.48 12.55 7.44
CA LYS A 99 2.00 11.63 6.42
C LYS A 99 1.16 10.37 6.29
N SER A 100 0.32 10.06 7.28
CA SER A 100 -0.52 8.86 7.36
C SER A 100 -2.01 9.26 7.44
N ASP A 101 -2.47 10.05 6.49
CA ASP A 101 -3.85 10.56 6.41
C ASP A 101 -4.72 9.78 5.40
N PHE A 102 -4.33 8.57 5.04
CA PHE A 102 -5.13 7.73 4.14
C PHE A 102 -6.43 7.30 4.81
N VAL A 103 -7.51 7.47 4.07
CA VAL A 103 -8.84 7.06 4.48
C VAL A 103 -9.42 6.23 3.34
N PRO A 104 -9.61 4.93 3.53
CA PRO A 104 -10.25 4.10 2.52
C PRO A 104 -11.71 4.50 2.32
N GLY A 105 -12.16 4.33 1.09
CA GLY A 105 -13.57 4.50 0.75
C GLY A 105 -14.46 3.48 1.47
N ASP A 106 -15.75 3.75 1.51
CA ASP A 106 -16.72 3.00 2.32
C ASP A 106 -17.64 2.09 1.51
N GLU A 107 -17.89 2.40 0.28
CA GLU A 107 -18.71 1.57 -0.61
C GLU A 107 -17.80 0.83 -1.59
N ILE A 108 -17.75 -0.51 -1.46
CA ILE A 108 -16.95 -1.35 -2.35
C ILE A 108 -17.58 -1.35 -3.73
N MET A 109 -16.84 -0.92 -4.73
CA MET A 109 -17.21 -0.95 -6.14
C MET A 109 -16.61 -2.15 -6.86
N PHE A 110 -15.40 -2.53 -6.49
CA PHE A 110 -14.69 -3.71 -6.98
C PHE A 110 -13.78 -4.23 -5.87
N GLU A 111 -13.73 -5.55 -5.70
CA GLU A 111 -12.82 -6.20 -4.76
C GLU A 111 -12.38 -7.54 -5.33
N ASP A 112 -11.09 -7.75 -5.34
CA ASP A 112 -10.50 -9.04 -5.69
C ASP A 112 -9.39 -9.41 -4.69
N ASN A 113 -9.69 -10.40 -3.88
CA ASN A 113 -8.75 -11.04 -2.96
C ASN A 113 -8.35 -12.44 -3.44
N VAL A 114 -8.64 -12.76 -4.70
CA VAL A 114 -8.33 -14.01 -5.41
C VAL A 114 -8.77 -15.30 -4.68
N VAL A 115 -9.78 -15.19 -3.81
CA VAL A 115 -10.34 -16.34 -3.08
C VAL A 115 -11.23 -17.15 -4.00
N GLY A 116 -10.96 -18.47 -4.08
CA GLY A 116 -11.74 -19.40 -4.89
C GLY A 116 -11.31 -19.48 -6.36
N GLU A 117 -10.29 -18.74 -6.75
CA GLU A 117 -9.70 -18.80 -8.09
C GLU A 117 -8.90 -20.10 -8.30
N GLN A 118 -8.85 -20.56 -9.56
CA GLN A 118 -8.12 -21.76 -9.93
C GLN A 118 -6.67 -21.44 -10.33
N MET A 119 -5.71 -22.19 -9.78
CA MET A 119 -4.28 -22.01 -10.08
C MET A 119 -3.99 -22.20 -11.57
N GLY A 120 -3.18 -21.29 -12.13
CA GLY A 120 -2.76 -21.29 -13.54
C GLY A 120 -3.79 -20.70 -14.51
N GLU A 121 -5.00 -20.36 -14.04
CA GLU A 121 -6.02 -19.70 -14.85
C GLU A 121 -5.91 -18.18 -14.77
N PHE A 122 -6.46 -17.49 -15.77
CA PHE A 122 -6.56 -16.04 -15.75
C PHE A 122 -7.55 -15.59 -14.64
N PRO A 123 -7.25 -14.51 -13.90
CA PRO A 123 -8.11 -14.05 -12.79
C PRO A 123 -9.51 -13.64 -13.29
N SER A 124 -10.55 -14.29 -12.78
CA SER A 124 -11.92 -14.26 -13.33
C SER A 124 -12.62 -12.90 -13.24
N LYS A 125 -12.16 -12.00 -12.38
CA LYS A 125 -12.73 -10.66 -12.19
C LYS A 125 -12.06 -9.59 -13.05
N TRP A 126 -11.13 -9.96 -13.92
CA TRP A 126 -10.34 -9.04 -14.73
C TRP A 126 -10.55 -9.25 -16.21
N ASP A 127 -10.26 -8.21 -16.99
CA ASP A 127 -10.13 -8.22 -18.44
C ASP A 127 -8.66 -8.06 -18.82
N LEU A 128 -8.20 -8.78 -19.84
CA LEU A 128 -6.82 -8.74 -20.32
C LEU A 128 -6.74 -7.77 -21.50
N LEU A 129 -6.01 -6.66 -21.31
CA LEU A 129 -5.80 -5.68 -22.36
C LEU A 129 -4.54 -5.98 -23.18
N SER A 130 -3.49 -6.50 -22.54
CA SER A 130 -2.26 -6.95 -23.20
C SER A 130 -1.49 -7.95 -22.32
N GLY A 131 -0.58 -8.72 -22.93
CA GLY A 131 0.26 -9.69 -22.24
C GLY A 131 -0.49 -10.90 -21.71
N ASN A 132 -0.13 -11.37 -20.53
CA ASN A 132 -0.78 -12.50 -19.86
C ASN A 132 -0.69 -12.39 -18.34
N ALA A 133 -1.68 -12.94 -17.62
CA ALA A 133 -1.71 -13.04 -16.17
C ALA A 133 -2.29 -14.38 -15.74
N GLU A 134 -1.88 -14.87 -14.59
CA GLU A 134 -2.36 -16.14 -14.04
C GLU A 134 -2.55 -16.05 -12.52
N ILE A 135 -3.36 -16.93 -12.00
CA ILE A 135 -3.46 -17.16 -10.56
C ILE A 135 -2.28 -18.05 -10.13
N ALA A 136 -1.49 -17.56 -9.20
CA ALA A 136 -0.33 -18.24 -8.65
C ALA A 136 -0.41 -18.38 -7.13
N SER A 137 0.49 -19.16 -6.54
CA SER A 137 0.62 -19.27 -5.09
C SER A 137 2.03 -18.92 -4.63
N VAL A 138 2.14 -18.05 -3.64
CA VAL A 138 3.40 -17.68 -3.00
C VAL A 138 3.26 -17.81 -1.49
N ASN A 139 4.07 -18.69 -0.89
CA ASN A 139 4.03 -19.00 0.55
C ASN A 139 2.63 -19.39 1.06
N GLY A 140 1.83 -20.05 0.21
CA GLY A 140 0.45 -20.45 0.53
C GLY A 140 -0.60 -19.35 0.40
N LEU A 141 -0.22 -18.17 -0.05
CA LEU A 141 -1.14 -17.08 -0.41
C LEU A 141 -1.43 -17.15 -1.92
N THR A 142 -2.70 -17.09 -2.29
CA THR A 142 -3.14 -16.98 -3.69
C THR A 142 -2.97 -15.54 -4.16
N VAL A 143 -2.41 -15.36 -5.36
CA VAL A 143 -2.03 -14.05 -5.91
C VAL A 143 -2.28 -14.00 -7.40
N ILE A 144 -2.37 -12.80 -7.96
CA ILE A 144 -2.29 -12.53 -9.40
C ILE A 144 -0.82 -12.37 -9.76
N ASN A 145 -0.34 -13.12 -10.73
CA ASN A 145 0.99 -13.03 -11.33
C ASN A 145 0.85 -12.42 -12.73
N LEU A 146 1.40 -11.24 -12.95
CA LEU A 146 1.50 -10.62 -14.27
C LEU A 146 2.74 -11.20 -14.96
N THR A 147 2.55 -12.15 -15.89
CA THR A 147 3.63 -13.01 -16.41
C THR A 147 4.44 -12.38 -17.53
N ASP A 148 3.77 -11.71 -18.47
CA ASP A 148 4.44 -11.18 -19.66
C ASP A 148 4.83 -9.71 -19.50
N PRO A 149 5.89 -9.26 -20.18
CA PRO A 149 6.23 -7.83 -20.27
C PRO A 149 5.03 -7.02 -20.77
N SER A 150 4.81 -5.86 -20.14
CA SER A 150 3.69 -4.98 -20.47
C SER A 150 2.30 -5.59 -20.33
N THR A 151 2.16 -6.66 -19.53
CA THR A 151 0.84 -7.19 -19.17
C THR A 151 0.01 -6.09 -18.54
N GLU A 152 -1.17 -5.84 -19.10
CA GLU A 152 -2.11 -4.84 -18.61
C GLU A 152 -3.48 -5.48 -18.39
N ILE A 153 -4.03 -5.28 -17.20
CA ILE A 153 -5.33 -5.79 -16.78
C ILE A 153 -6.25 -4.68 -16.31
N ALA A 154 -7.55 -4.84 -16.56
CA ALA A 154 -8.62 -3.95 -16.13
C ALA A 154 -9.65 -4.69 -15.30
N PRO A 155 -10.30 -4.10 -14.30
CA PRO A 155 -11.38 -4.77 -13.59
C PRO A 155 -12.60 -4.95 -14.49
N LEU A 156 -13.24 -6.12 -14.42
CA LEU A 156 -14.51 -6.37 -15.11
C LEU A 156 -15.63 -5.57 -14.46
N MET A 157 -15.94 -4.43 -15.04
CA MET A 157 -16.97 -3.51 -14.58
C MET A 157 -18.14 -3.46 -15.57
N LYS A 158 -19.36 -3.25 -15.05
CA LYS A 158 -20.57 -3.14 -15.89
C LYS A 158 -20.44 -2.04 -16.95
N GLU A 159 -19.78 -0.93 -16.62
CA GLU A 159 -19.46 0.19 -17.51
C GLU A 159 -17.95 0.39 -17.53
N PRO A 160 -17.20 -0.36 -18.35
CA PRO A 160 -15.74 -0.45 -18.22
C PRO A 160 -14.99 0.86 -18.46
N LYS A 161 -15.62 1.85 -19.10
CA LYS A 161 -14.99 3.14 -19.41
C LYS A 161 -15.32 4.26 -18.41
N ASN A 162 -16.32 4.08 -17.53
CA ASN A 162 -16.79 5.16 -16.65
C ASN A 162 -17.40 4.62 -15.36
N TYR A 163 -16.55 4.16 -14.46
CA TYR A 163 -16.98 3.66 -13.14
C TYR A 163 -16.35 4.41 -11.98
N LEU A 164 -15.27 5.18 -12.18
CA LEU A 164 -14.67 5.97 -11.10
C LEU A 164 -15.55 7.16 -10.75
N THR A 165 -15.84 7.30 -9.47
CA THR A 165 -16.65 8.39 -8.92
C THR A 165 -15.83 9.65 -8.70
N GLU A 166 -16.47 10.76 -8.29
CA GLU A 166 -15.76 12.01 -7.97
C GLU A 166 -14.84 11.89 -6.74
N ALA A 167 -15.10 10.91 -5.91
CA ALA A 167 -14.22 10.54 -4.81
C ALA A 167 -14.13 9.02 -4.75
N PHE A 168 -12.91 8.47 -4.79
CA PHE A 168 -12.66 7.04 -4.70
C PHE A 168 -11.31 6.76 -4.04
N THR A 169 -11.13 5.53 -3.57
CA THR A 169 -9.84 4.96 -3.20
C THR A 169 -9.59 3.68 -3.98
N LEU A 170 -8.35 3.49 -4.40
CA LEU A 170 -7.85 2.25 -5.00
C LEU A 170 -6.69 1.75 -4.16
N GLU A 171 -6.75 0.50 -3.77
CA GLU A 171 -5.75 -0.13 -2.90
C GLU A 171 -5.39 -1.50 -3.46
N PHE A 172 -4.14 -1.92 -3.31
CA PHE A 172 -3.73 -3.31 -3.52
C PHE A 172 -2.44 -3.62 -2.78
N ASP A 173 -2.20 -4.91 -2.55
CA ASP A 173 -0.96 -5.41 -1.99
C ASP A 173 -0.10 -6.02 -3.09
N PHE A 174 1.21 -5.77 -3.03
CA PHE A 174 2.20 -6.35 -3.94
C PHE A 174 3.40 -6.89 -3.16
N LEU A 175 4.03 -7.92 -3.69
CA LEU A 175 5.25 -8.45 -3.10
C LEU A 175 6.42 -7.57 -3.54
N GLY A 176 7.21 -7.09 -2.57
CA GLY A 176 8.40 -6.29 -2.82
C GLY A 176 9.45 -7.07 -3.59
N GLY A 177 10.24 -6.37 -4.40
CA GLY A 177 11.21 -6.96 -5.29
C GLY A 177 12.24 -7.82 -4.56
N SER A 178 12.69 -8.88 -5.23
CA SER A 178 13.79 -9.73 -4.82
C SER A 178 14.46 -10.27 -6.08
N GLU A 179 15.59 -9.71 -6.45
CA GLU A 179 16.37 -10.15 -7.61
C GLU A 179 16.73 -11.63 -7.51
N ALA A 180 17.07 -12.10 -6.31
CA ALA A 180 17.42 -13.52 -6.06
C ALA A 180 16.25 -14.49 -6.33
N LYS A 181 14.99 -14.01 -6.28
CA LYS A 181 13.78 -14.82 -6.52
C LYS A 181 13.12 -14.52 -7.86
N GLY A 182 13.68 -13.61 -8.66
CA GLY A 182 13.08 -13.14 -9.90
C GLY A 182 11.71 -12.48 -9.69
N ILE A 183 11.59 -11.64 -8.67
CA ILE A 183 10.39 -10.88 -8.35
C ILE A 183 10.73 -9.39 -8.43
N TYR A 184 9.89 -8.61 -9.08
CA TYR A 184 10.02 -7.16 -9.16
C TYR A 184 8.74 -6.46 -8.70
N CYS A 185 8.87 -5.20 -8.31
CA CYS A 185 7.73 -4.38 -7.90
C CYS A 185 7.41 -3.25 -8.89
N ASP A 186 7.65 -3.48 -10.17
CA ASP A 186 7.45 -2.49 -11.21
C ASP A 186 6.00 -2.52 -11.75
N TYR A 187 5.19 -1.60 -11.25
CA TYR A 187 3.79 -1.44 -11.64
C TYR A 187 3.54 -0.07 -12.23
N ILE A 188 2.67 -0.01 -13.24
CA ILE A 188 2.09 1.23 -13.72
C ILE A 188 0.59 1.19 -13.46
N ILE A 189 0.09 2.17 -12.71
CA ILE A 189 -1.34 2.38 -12.53
C ILE A 189 -1.75 3.50 -13.46
N HIS A 190 -2.58 3.18 -14.44
CA HIS A 190 -3.16 4.13 -15.35
C HIS A 190 -4.53 4.57 -14.84
N LEU A 191 -4.74 5.86 -14.70
CA LEU A 191 -6.05 6.46 -14.48
C LEU A 191 -6.44 7.19 -15.77
N ARG A 192 -7.50 6.72 -16.45
CA ARG A 192 -7.85 7.15 -17.81
C ARG A 192 -9.17 7.90 -17.87
N ASN A 193 -9.32 8.73 -18.91
CA ASN A 193 -10.61 9.31 -19.29
C ASN A 193 -11.48 8.33 -20.08
N MET A 194 -12.69 8.75 -20.47
CA MET A 194 -13.63 7.91 -21.26
C MET A 194 -13.11 7.57 -22.67
N ASN A 195 -12.17 8.36 -23.20
CA ASN A 195 -11.57 8.10 -24.52
C ASN A 195 -10.45 7.05 -24.44
N GLY A 196 -9.98 6.72 -23.23
CA GLY A 196 -8.87 5.82 -23.01
C GLY A 196 -7.50 6.54 -22.88
N ASP A 197 -7.50 7.88 -22.83
CA ASP A 197 -6.27 8.64 -22.66
C ASP A 197 -5.87 8.66 -21.17
N ASP A 198 -4.60 8.51 -20.88
CA ASP A 198 -4.06 8.61 -19.53
C ASP A 198 -4.16 10.05 -19.01
N VAL A 199 -4.92 10.26 -17.94
CA VAL A 199 -4.96 11.54 -17.23
C VAL A 199 -4.06 11.55 -16.00
N VAL A 200 -3.76 10.38 -15.44
CA VAL A 200 -2.71 10.17 -14.44
C VAL A 200 -2.05 8.83 -14.70
N THR A 201 -0.72 8.80 -14.64
CA THR A 201 0.07 7.58 -14.66
C THR A 201 0.94 7.55 -13.42
N ILE A 202 0.89 6.47 -12.66
CA ILE A 202 1.67 6.27 -11.44
C ILE A 202 2.56 5.06 -11.67
N THR A 203 3.85 5.27 -11.79
CA THR A 203 4.85 4.22 -11.91
C THR A 203 5.48 3.98 -10.55
N LEU A 204 5.26 2.80 -10.02
CA LEU A 204 5.88 2.31 -8.79
C LEU A 204 7.04 1.40 -9.16
N ASN A 205 8.21 1.65 -8.59
CA ASN A 205 9.37 0.78 -8.70
C ASN A 205 10.08 0.62 -7.34
N GLU A 206 11.20 -0.08 -7.31
CA GLU A 206 11.95 -0.40 -6.08
C GLU A 206 12.48 0.81 -5.32
N THR A 207 12.63 1.95 -5.97
CA THR A 207 13.29 3.14 -5.38
C THR A 207 12.45 4.40 -5.41
N SER A 208 11.37 4.42 -6.20
CA SER A 208 10.58 5.63 -6.40
C SER A 208 9.13 5.38 -6.79
N ILE A 209 8.31 6.40 -6.59
CA ILE A 209 7.01 6.54 -7.24
C ILE A 209 7.10 7.76 -8.15
N TYR A 210 7.10 7.50 -9.46
CA TYR A 210 7.00 8.54 -10.47
C TYR A 210 5.54 8.73 -10.85
N THR A 211 5.08 9.98 -10.85
CA THR A 211 3.69 10.30 -11.19
C THR A 211 3.67 11.39 -12.26
N PHE A 212 3.01 11.07 -13.36
CA PHE A 212 2.65 12.01 -14.42
C PHE A 212 1.15 12.29 -14.34
N TRP A 213 0.75 13.54 -14.57
CA TRP A 213 -0.68 13.89 -14.63
C TRP A 213 -0.97 15.07 -15.54
N ILE A 214 -2.22 15.13 -15.98
CA ILE A 214 -2.79 16.23 -16.75
C ILE A 214 -3.69 17.05 -15.81
N THR A 215 -3.52 18.36 -15.80
CA THR A 215 -4.42 19.26 -15.08
C THR A 215 -5.75 19.43 -15.82
N PRO A 216 -6.82 19.94 -15.20
CA PRO A 216 -8.08 20.25 -15.91
C PRO A 216 -7.93 21.26 -17.07
N ASN A 217 -6.83 22.03 -17.09
CA ASN A 217 -6.50 22.96 -18.18
C ASN A 217 -5.53 22.34 -19.21
N GLU A 218 -5.42 20.99 -19.24
CA GLU A 218 -4.59 20.23 -20.17
C GLU A 218 -3.07 20.45 -20.05
N GLU A 219 -2.61 21.04 -18.95
CA GLU A 219 -1.19 21.15 -18.65
C GLU A 219 -0.63 19.81 -18.15
N GLN A 220 0.49 19.36 -18.72
CA GLN A 220 1.21 18.17 -18.28
C GLN A 220 2.15 18.51 -17.11
N ARG A 221 2.16 17.66 -16.10
CA ARG A 221 3.00 17.79 -14.92
C ARG A 221 3.50 16.44 -14.45
N GLU A 222 4.60 16.46 -13.70
CA GLU A 222 5.21 15.24 -13.16
C GLU A 222 5.77 15.48 -11.76
N GLN A 223 5.88 14.41 -11.00
CA GLN A 223 6.52 14.40 -9.68
C GLN A 223 7.21 13.05 -9.49
N ASN A 224 8.42 13.07 -8.94
CA ASN A 224 9.11 11.88 -8.48
C ASN A 224 9.27 11.94 -6.96
N ALA A 225 8.89 10.87 -6.27
CA ALA A 225 9.02 10.72 -4.83
C ALA A 225 9.87 9.48 -4.53
N SER A 226 10.87 9.60 -3.67
CA SER A 226 11.62 8.43 -3.19
C SER A 226 10.66 7.49 -2.45
N ALA A 227 10.72 6.22 -2.80
CA ALA A 227 9.96 5.14 -2.20
C ALA A 227 10.92 3.99 -1.88
N SER A 228 10.62 3.23 -0.85
CA SER A 228 11.39 2.05 -0.48
C SER A 228 10.42 0.96 -0.09
N PRO A 229 9.85 0.25 -1.08
CA PRO A 229 9.11 -0.98 -0.80
C PRO A 229 10.02 -1.94 -0.02
N LYS A 230 9.45 -2.67 0.92
CA LYS A 230 10.19 -3.68 1.67
C LYS A 230 10.45 -4.87 0.77
N GLU A 231 11.71 -5.25 0.65
CA GLU A 231 12.14 -6.41 -0.12
C GLU A 231 11.59 -7.70 0.50
N ASP A 232 11.15 -8.65 -0.35
CA ASP A 232 10.58 -9.95 0.08
C ASP A 232 9.39 -9.89 1.04
N GLU A 233 8.82 -8.71 1.27
CA GLU A 233 7.64 -8.52 2.10
C GLU A 233 6.46 -7.98 1.29
N TRP A 234 5.25 -8.22 1.77
CA TRP A 234 4.05 -7.60 1.22
C TRP A 234 4.04 -6.12 1.54
N ASN A 235 3.85 -5.33 0.50
CA ASN A 235 3.73 -3.88 0.56
C ASN A 235 2.31 -3.48 0.16
N HIS A 236 1.82 -2.40 0.73
CA HIS A 236 0.50 -1.86 0.45
C HIS A 236 0.61 -0.53 -0.26
N VAL A 237 0.06 -0.42 -1.46
CA VAL A 237 -0.11 0.84 -2.17
C VAL A 237 -1.57 1.27 -2.13
N ALA A 238 -1.79 2.56 -1.91
CA ALA A 238 -3.13 3.13 -1.89
C ALA A 238 -3.17 4.49 -2.58
N LEU A 239 -4.27 4.73 -3.30
CA LEU A 239 -4.59 5.98 -3.95
C LEU A 239 -5.88 6.54 -3.35
N SER A 240 -5.91 7.85 -3.13
CA SER A 240 -7.13 8.55 -2.76
C SER A 240 -7.35 9.73 -3.70
N PHE A 241 -8.42 9.68 -4.46
CA PHE A 241 -8.85 10.76 -5.34
C PHE A 241 -10.10 11.45 -4.77
N ASN A 242 -10.10 12.77 -4.77
CA ASN A 242 -11.26 13.54 -4.34
C ASN A 242 -11.43 14.78 -5.23
N LYS A 243 -12.44 14.76 -6.09
CA LYS A 243 -12.81 15.78 -7.08
C LYS A 243 -11.68 16.14 -8.06
N ARG A 244 -10.55 16.61 -7.59
CA ARG A 244 -9.38 17.01 -8.39
C ARG A 244 -8.05 16.72 -7.70
N ALA A 245 -8.08 16.34 -6.42
CA ALA A 245 -6.86 16.06 -5.65
C ALA A 245 -6.60 14.57 -5.62
N LEU A 246 -5.36 14.17 -5.93
CA LEU A 246 -4.89 12.80 -5.84
C LEU A 246 -3.75 12.70 -4.82
N LYS A 247 -3.81 11.69 -4.00
CA LYS A 247 -2.75 11.33 -3.06
C LYS A 247 -2.35 9.87 -3.30
N VAL A 248 -1.06 9.57 -3.21
CA VAL A 248 -0.52 8.21 -3.31
C VAL A 248 0.24 7.88 -2.04
N TYR A 249 0.02 6.67 -1.57
CA TYR A 249 0.58 6.15 -0.30
C TYR A 249 1.29 4.83 -0.55
N LEU A 250 2.38 4.62 0.16
CA LEU A 250 3.07 3.32 0.28
C LEU A 250 3.20 2.98 1.76
N ASN A 251 2.74 1.79 2.15
CA ASN A 251 2.76 1.31 3.53
C ASN A 251 2.18 2.34 4.53
N GLY A 252 1.08 3.01 4.14
CA GLY A 252 0.40 4.04 4.93
C GLY A 252 1.08 5.43 4.91
N ASN A 253 2.26 5.58 4.32
CA ASN A 253 2.94 6.87 4.22
C ASN A 253 2.58 7.58 2.92
N ARG A 254 2.11 8.83 3.00
CA ARG A 254 1.84 9.64 1.83
C ARG A 254 3.14 10.10 1.17
N LEU A 255 3.36 9.66 -0.08
CA LEU A 255 4.53 10.02 -0.87
C LEU A 255 4.22 11.06 -1.94
N VAL A 256 3.01 11.04 -2.52
CA VAL A 256 2.58 11.98 -3.56
C VAL A 256 1.35 12.74 -3.11
N ASN A 257 1.28 14.02 -3.44
CA ASN A 257 0.13 14.88 -3.18
C ASN A 257 -0.07 15.85 -4.35
N ILE A 258 -1.02 15.55 -5.22
CA ILE A 258 -1.38 16.32 -6.40
C ILE A 258 -2.65 17.10 -6.07
N PRO A 259 -2.60 18.43 -6.00
CA PRO A 259 -3.77 19.23 -5.62
C PRO A 259 -4.78 19.40 -6.75
N ASN A 260 -4.38 19.20 -8.00
CA ASN A 260 -5.20 19.48 -9.17
C ASN A 260 -4.83 18.60 -10.35
N CYS A 261 -5.60 17.54 -10.61
CA CYS A 261 -5.50 16.73 -11.82
C CYS A 261 -6.88 16.58 -12.49
N ALA A 262 -6.89 16.26 -13.77
CA ALA A 262 -8.10 15.96 -14.52
C ALA A 262 -8.80 14.72 -13.91
N ARG A 263 -10.13 14.67 -14.03
CA ARG A 263 -10.92 13.58 -13.44
C ARG A 263 -10.75 12.29 -14.24
N PRO A 264 -10.29 11.21 -13.62
CA PRO A 264 -10.27 9.90 -14.26
C PRO A 264 -11.65 9.24 -14.21
N GLN A 265 -11.92 8.33 -15.16
CA GLN A 265 -13.15 7.56 -15.26
C GLN A 265 -12.97 6.05 -15.13
N ASN A 266 -11.77 5.55 -15.36
CA ASN A 266 -11.43 4.14 -15.20
C ASN A 266 -9.96 3.99 -14.80
N PHE A 267 -9.55 2.77 -14.42
CA PHE A 267 -8.15 2.46 -14.15
C PHE A 267 -7.75 1.11 -14.75
N THR A 268 -6.46 0.95 -14.97
CA THR A 268 -5.81 -0.32 -15.27
C THR A 268 -4.54 -0.47 -14.46
N ILE A 269 -4.07 -1.70 -14.31
CA ILE A 269 -2.78 -2.01 -13.69
C ILE A 269 -1.94 -2.73 -14.73
N GLN A 270 -0.72 -2.21 -14.93
CA GLN A 270 0.22 -2.73 -15.91
C GLN A 270 1.53 -3.11 -15.23
N ARG A 271 2.15 -4.19 -15.70
CA ARG A 271 3.55 -4.52 -15.43
C ARG A 271 4.46 -3.66 -16.29
N SER A 272 5.48 -3.05 -15.69
CA SER A 272 6.35 -2.08 -16.38
C SER A 272 7.60 -2.68 -17.01
N HIS A 273 8.07 -3.86 -16.61
CA HIS A 273 9.37 -4.40 -16.94
C HIS A 273 9.38 -5.33 -18.16
N TRP A 274 10.52 -5.44 -18.87
CA TRP A 274 10.69 -6.15 -20.15
C TRP A 274 11.33 -7.54 -20.02
N ASP A 275 11.60 -8.01 -18.81
CA ASP A 275 12.29 -9.27 -18.55
C ASP A 275 11.36 -10.37 -18.00
N ASP A 276 11.89 -11.57 -17.75
CA ASP A 276 11.14 -12.75 -17.31
C ASP A 276 10.79 -12.75 -15.80
N HIS A 277 10.89 -11.61 -15.12
CA HIS A 277 10.56 -11.51 -13.70
C HIS A 277 9.05 -11.50 -13.45
N ARG A 278 8.65 -11.80 -12.22
CA ARG A 278 7.25 -11.89 -11.82
C ARG A 278 6.82 -10.65 -11.04
N ASN A 279 5.63 -10.14 -11.35
CA ASN A 279 4.97 -9.10 -10.57
C ASN A 279 3.74 -9.70 -9.89
N LEU A 280 3.79 -9.79 -8.58
CA LEU A 280 2.83 -10.51 -7.75
C LEU A 280 1.98 -9.55 -6.93
N MET A 281 0.66 -9.58 -7.13
CA MET A 281 -0.28 -8.70 -6.46
C MET A 281 -1.52 -9.43 -5.95
N THR A 282 -2.20 -8.85 -4.97
CA THR A 282 -3.42 -9.37 -4.37
C THR A 282 -4.21 -8.25 -3.68
N ASN A 283 -5.40 -8.58 -3.13
CA ASN A 283 -6.21 -7.66 -2.32
C ASN A 283 -6.54 -6.34 -3.03
N VAL A 284 -6.82 -6.39 -4.33
CA VAL A 284 -7.22 -5.18 -5.06
C VAL A 284 -8.59 -4.73 -4.61
N ARG A 285 -8.71 -3.46 -4.24
CA ARG A 285 -9.95 -2.89 -3.73
C ARG A 285 -10.16 -1.49 -4.26
N LEU A 286 -11.26 -1.30 -4.96
CA LEU A 286 -11.77 0.00 -5.38
C LEU A 286 -12.99 0.35 -4.55
N CYS A 287 -12.97 1.49 -3.87
CA CYS A 287 -14.10 1.97 -3.08
C CYS A 287 -14.51 3.38 -3.48
N LYS A 288 -15.80 3.67 -3.35
CA LYS A 288 -16.37 5.00 -3.51
C LYS A 288 -16.27 5.76 -2.18
N GLY A 289 -16.01 7.06 -2.28
CA GLY A 289 -15.90 7.94 -1.12
C GLY A 289 -14.54 7.80 -0.41
N ALA A 290 -14.33 8.64 0.57
CA ALA A 290 -13.22 8.65 1.50
C ALA A 290 -13.67 9.38 2.75
N VAL A 291 -14.54 8.73 3.55
CA VAL A 291 -14.98 9.28 4.83
C VAL A 291 -14.00 8.84 5.91
N PRO A 292 -13.42 9.74 6.71
CA PRO A 292 -12.55 9.38 7.81
C PRO A 292 -13.19 8.30 8.67
N LEU A 293 -12.44 7.21 8.93
CA LEU A 293 -12.93 6.04 9.69
C LEU A 293 -13.53 6.46 11.03
N TYR A 294 -12.93 7.48 11.66
CA TYR A 294 -13.46 8.08 12.89
C TYR A 294 -14.84 8.70 12.68
N ASN A 295 -15.04 9.45 11.59
CA ASN A 295 -16.33 10.09 11.31
C ASN A 295 -17.41 9.05 11.02
N ARG A 296 -17.10 8.00 10.27
CA ARG A 296 -18.00 6.86 10.06
C ARG A 296 -18.36 6.18 11.38
N LEU A 297 -17.36 5.89 12.21
CA LEU A 297 -17.57 5.30 13.52
C LEU A 297 -18.51 6.17 14.39
N MET A 298 -18.35 7.50 14.32
CA MET A 298 -19.21 8.41 15.06
C MET A 298 -20.64 8.49 14.50
N THR A 299 -20.81 8.32 13.19
CA THR A 299 -22.12 8.32 12.53
C THR A 299 -22.83 6.98 12.68
N ASP A 300 -22.12 5.88 12.41
CA ASP A 300 -22.70 4.53 12.27
C ASP A 300 -22.60 3.72 13.57
N GLY A 301 -21.80 4.19 14.54
CA GLY A 301 -21.54 3.48 15.81
C GLY A 301 -20.68 2.23 15.66
N LYS A 302 -20.27 1.88 14.44
CA LYS A 302 -19.48 0.69 14.15
C LYS A 302 -18.63 0.81 12.89
N ILE A 303 -17.62 -0.06 12.79
CA ILE A 303 -16.84 -0.31 11.59
C ILE A 303 -17.08 -1.75 11.17
N ILE A 304 -17.45 -1.97 9.92
CA ILE A 304 -17.55 -3.30 9.30
C ILE A 304 -16.34 -3.49 8.41
N THR A 305 -15.67 -4.62 8.52
CA THR A 305 -14.54 -4.97 7.65
C THR A 305 -14.61 -6.42 7.17
N TYR A 306 -14.23 -6.63 5.93
CA TYR A 306 -14.07 -7.92 5.27
C TYR A 306 -12.59 -8.26 5.06
N ALA A 307 -11.69 -7.29 5.31
CA ALA A 307 -10.26 -7.43 5.08
C ALA A 307 -9.53 -8.22 6.19
N ILE A 308 -10.21 -8.57 7.29
CA ILE A 308 -9.65 -9.45 8.31
C ILE A 308 -10.10 -10.87 8.01
N THR A 309 -9.17 -11.68 7.49
CA THR A 309 -9.39 -13.05 7.04
C THR A 309 -8.66 -14.06 7.92
N PHE A 310 -9.10 -15.31 7.87
CA PHE A 310 -8.60 -16.41 8.70
C PHE A 310 -8.44 -17.67 7.87
N ASP A 311 -7.62 -18.59 8.33
CA ASP A 311 -7.58 -19.94 7.79
C ASP A 311 -8.94 -20.63 7.90
N ILE A 312 -9.25 -21.52 6.96
CA ILE A 312 -10.52 -22.25 6.94
C ILE A 312 -10.68 -23.05 8.24
N GLY A 313 -11.80 -22.82 8.92
CA GLY A 313 -12.12 -23.48 10.19
C GLY A 313 -11.22 -23.11 11.38
N LYS A 314 -10.34 -22.11 11.25
CA LYS A 314 -9.40 -21.66 12.29
C LYS A 314 -9.60 -20.20 12.64
N ALA A 315 -8.94 -19.78 13.73
CA ALA A 315 -8.87 -18.40 14.20
C ALA A 315 -7.49 -17.76 13.98
N ASN A 316 -6.62 -18.38 13.15
CA ASN A 316 -5.33 -17.81 12.78
C ASN A 316 -5.57 -16.63 11.83
N ILE A 317 -5.14 -15.45 12.24
CA ILE A 317 -5.19 -14.24 11.41
C ILE A 317 -4.18 -14.41 10.28
N LYS A 318 -4.65 -14.23 9.05
CA LYS A 318 -3.76 -14.29 7.89
C LYS A 318 -2.91 -13.02 7.77
N PRO A 319 -1.69 -13.09 7.18
CA PRO A 319 -0.79 -11.94 7.06
C PRO A 319 -1.41 -10.73 6.36
N GLU A 320 -2.21 -10.93 5.33
CA GLU A 320 -2.89 -9.87 4.58
C GLU A 320 -3.85 -9.03 5.43
N SER A 321 -4.36 -9.60 6.53
CA SER A 321 -5.25 -8.90 7.47
C SER A 321 -4.54 -7.82 8.29
N MET A 322 -3.20 -7.83 8.32
CA MET A 322 -2.44 -6.91 9.16
C MET A 322 -2.58 -5.46 8.75
N THR A 323 -2.80 -5.17 7.47
CA THR A 323 -3.07 -3.81 6.98
C THR A 323 -4.30 -3.21 7.67
N GLU A 324 -5.39 -3.95 7.73
CA GLU A 324 -6.63 -3.51 8.38
C GLU A 324 -6.48 -3.44 9.90
N ILE A 325 -5.82 -4.41 10.52
CA ILE A 325 -5.57 -4.43 11.95
C ILE A 325 -4.68 -3.24 12.37
N ASN A 326 -3.65 -2.91 11.58
CA ASN A 326 -2.80 -1.73 11.80
C ASN A 326 -3.63 -0.44 11.75
N ARG A 327 -4.56 -0.34 10.78
CA ARG A 327 -5.47 0.80 10.63
C ARG A 327 -6.38 0.98 11.85
N ILE A 328 -6.96 -0.09 12.36
CA ILE A 328 -7.79 -0.06 13.58
C ILE A 328 -6.93 0.29 14.81
N ALA A 329 -5.74 -0.29 14.93
CA ALA A 329 -4.83 0.02 16.01
C ALA A 329 -4.43 1.51 16.00
N GLN A 330 -4.13 2.07 14.84
CA GLN A 330 -3.80 3.49 14.70
C GLN A 330 -4.99 4.38 15.07
N LEU A 331 -6.20 4.08 14.58
CA LEU A 331 -7.43 4.77 14.97
C LEU A 331 -7.60 4.81 16.50
N MET A 332 -7.34 3.69 17.19
CA MET A 332 -7.44 3.61 18.65
C MET A 332 -6.31 4.33 19.38
N LYS A 333 -5.09 4.41 18.80
CA LYS A 333 -3.96 5.18 19.34
C LYS A 333 -4.24 6.67 19.26
N ASP A 334 -4.77 7.13 18.12
CA ASP A 334 -5.10 8.54 17.88
C ASP A 334 -6.31 9.01 18.71
N ASN A 335 -7.14 8.07 19.19
CA ASN A 335 -8.36 8.35 19.94
C ASN A 335 -8.39 7.50 21.22
N ALA A 336 -7.77 8.02 22.28
CA ALA A 336 -7.55 7.30 23.53
C ALA A 336 -8.86 6.80 24.23
N ASP A 337 -9.97 7.50 24.03
CA ASP A 337 -11.25 7.18 24.63
C ASP A 337 -12.06 6.11 23.88
N LEU A 338 -11.66 5.76 22.65
CA LEU A 338 -12.35 4.73 21.88
C LEU A 338 -12.23 3.36 22.55
N LYS A 339 -13.37 2.70 22.69
CA LYS A 339 -13.49 1.32 23.14
C LYS A 339 -14.29 0.53 22.13
N PHE A 340 -13.88 -0.71 21.86
CA PHE A 340 -14.53 -1.58 20.91
C PHE A 340 -14.98 -2.90 21.53
N GLU A 341 -16.17 -3.34 21.12
CA GLU A 341 -16.52 -4.75 21.11
C GLU A 341 -16.25 -5.29 19.71
N VAL A 342 -15.30 -6.22 19.59
CA VAL A 342 -14.96 -6.89 18.34
C VAL A 342 -15.90 -8.06 18.15
N GLN A 343 -16.75 -8.02 17.11
CA GLN A 343 -17.71 -9.07 16.80
C GLN A 343 -17.26 -9.88 15.59
N GLY A 344 -17.12 -11.19 15.75
CA GLY A 344 -16.85 -12.12 14.64
C GLY A 344 -18.16 -12.69 14.11
N HIS A 345 -18.29 -12.75 12.77
CA HIS A 345 -19.45 -13.31 12.08
C HIS A 345 -19.03 -14.42 11.12
N THR A 346 -19.92 -15.39 10.90
CA THR A 346 -19.76 -16.46 9.90
C THR A 346 -20.95 -16.44 8.93
N ASP A 347 -20.79 -17.14 7.83
CA ASP A 347 -21.92 -17.60 7.04
C ASP A 347 -22.64 -18.77 7.74
N ASN A 348 -23.64 -19.37 7.09
CA ASN A 348 -24.41 -20.50 7.65
C ASN A 348 -23.80 -21.88 7.33
N THR A 349 -22.58 -21.93 6.80
CA THR A 349 -21.88 -23.20 6.52
C THR A 349 -21.44 -23.84 7.83
N GLY A 350 -21.84 -25.10 8.07
CA GLY A 350 -21.55 -25.81 9.30
C GLY A 350 -22.65 -25.75 10.35
N THR A 351 -22.32 -26.06 11.62
CA THR A 351 -23.29 -26.09 12.72
C THR A 351 -23.37 -24.74 13.44
N VAL A 352 -24.54 -24.40 13.94
CA VAL A 352 -24.75 -23.15 14.71
C VAL A 352 -23.79 -23.02 15.89
N ALA A 353 -23.60 -24.11 16.67
CA ALA A 353 -22.69 -24.11 17.80
C ALA A 353 -21.20 -23.99 17.37
N GLY A 354 -20.82 -24.64 16.27
CA GLY A 354 -19.49 -24.53 15.69
C GLY A 354 -19.19 -23.11 15.22
N ASN A 355 -20.12 -22.49 14.50
CA ASN A 355 -20.01 -21.12 14.02
C ASN A 355 -19.96 -20.11 15.16
N GLN A 356 -20.73 -20.31 16.22
CA GLN A 356 -20.68 -19.47 17.42
C GLN A 356 -19.29 -19.51 18.06
N LYS A 357 -18.76 -20.71 18.31
CA LYS A 357 -17.42 -20.90 18.89
C LYS A 357 -16.31 -20.35 18.00
N LEU A 358 -16.37 -20.62 16.68
CA LEU A 358 -15.36 -20.16 15.73
C LEU A 358 -15.32 -18.64 15.65
N SER A 359 -16.47 -17.97 15.59
CA SER A 359 -16.57 -16.52 15.53
C SER A 359 -16.06 -15.85 16.82
N GLU A 360 -16.30 -16.44 17.98
CA GLU A 360 -15.76 -15.97 19.25
C GLU A 360 -14.23 -16.09 19.31
N GLN A 361 -13.68 -17.23 18.88
CA GLN A 361 -12.23 -17.43 18.82
C GLN A 361 -11.57 -16.42 17.87
N ARG A 362 -12.17 -16.12 16.71
CA ARG A 362 -11.70 -15.13 15.76
C ARG A 362 -11.71 -13.71 16.32
N ALA A 363 -12.82 -13.32 16.97
CA ALA A 363 -12.91 -12.03 17.66
C ALA A 363 -11.83 -11.89 18.74
N GLN A 364 -11.60 -12.95 19.52
CA GLN A 364 -10.58 -12.98 20.58
C GLN A 364 -9.16 -12.89 19.98
N ALA A 365 -8.90 -13.54 18.86
CA ALA A 365 -7.59 -13.45 18.19
C ALA A 365 -7.28 -12.01 17.74
N ILE A 366 -8.27 -11.29 17.23
CA ILE A 366 -8.12 -9.87 16.86
C ILE A 366 -7.86 -9.01 18.09
N VAL A 367 -8.63 -9.21 19.19
CA VAL A 367 -8.40 -8.49 20.45
C VAL A 367 -7.00 -8.72 20.96
N ASN A 368 -6.52 -9.97 20.99
CA ASN A 368 -5.17 -10.29 21.41
C ASN A 368 -4.13 -9.58 20.55
N LYS A 369 -4.34 -9.56 19.23
CA LYS A 369 -3.42 -8.88 18.30
C LYS A 369 -3.36 -7.37 18.53
N LEU A 370 -4.49 -6.72 18.75
CA LEU A 370 -4.54 -5.29 19.09
C LEU A 370 -3.86 -4.99 20.42
N VAL A 371 -3.98 -5.88 21.41
CA VAL A 371 -3.28 -5.74 22.70
C VAL A 371 -1.77 -5.89 22.51
N GLU A 372 -1.29 -6.86 21.72
CA GLU A 372 0.13 -6.99 21.35
C GLU A 372 0.68 -5.73 20.68
N MET A 373 -0.17 -5.00 19.94
CA MET A 373 0.18 -3.74 19.28
C MET A 373 0.09 -2.51 20.20
N GLY A 374 -0.15 -2.73 21.51
CA GLY A 374 -0.12 -1.68 22.53
C GLY A 374 -1.47 -1.04 22.83
N ILE A 375 -2.58 -1.59 22.37
CA ILE A 375 -3.91 -1.13 22.78
C ILE A 375 -4.25 -1.72 24.16
N ALA A 376 -4.65 -0.87 25.12
CA ALA A 376 -4.99 -1.33 26.47
C ALA A 376 -6.16 -2.32 26.45
N ALA A 377 -6.01 -3.47 27.12
CA ALA A 377 -6.97 -4.56 27.10
C ALA A 377 -8.38 -4.15 27.60
N ASN A 378 -8.47 -3.20 28.53
CA ASN A 378 -9.73 -2.67 29.06
C ASN A 378 -10.53 -1.82 28.05
N ARG A 379 -9.95 -1.55 26.88
CA ARG A 379 -10.61 -0.84 25.77
C ARG A 379 -11.22 -1.78 24.75
N LEU A 380 -11.02 -3.10 24.91
CA LEU A 380 -11.40 -4.12 23.95
C LEU A 380 -12.23 -5.22 24.63
N SER A 381 -13.21 -5.73 23.92
CA SER A 381 -13.92 -6.97 24.27
C SER A 381 -14.19 -7.78 23.01
N ALA A 382 -14.23 -9.10 23.12
CA ALA A 382 -14.52 -10.01 22.02
C ALA A 382 -15.92 -10.60 22.17
N LYS A 383 -16.60 -10.81 21.04
CA LYS A 383 -17.91 -11.46 20.98
C LYS A 383 -18.08 -12.26 19.70
N GLY A 384 -18.44 -13.53 19.82
CA GLY A 384 -18.89 -14.31 18.68
C GLY A 384 -20.37 -14.05 18.39
N MET A 385 -20.69 -13.85 17.13
CA MET A 385 -22.06 -13.72 16.62
C MET A 385 -22.46 -14.94 15.79
N GLY A 386 -21.51 -15.79 15.42
CA GLY A 386 -21.78 -16.93 14.56
C GLY A 386 -22.51 -16.50 13.29
N GLN A 387 -23.53 -17.27 12.92
CA GLN A 387 -24.42 -17.02 11.79
C GLN A 387 -25.71 -16.29 12.17
N SER A 388 -25.86 -15.79 13.41
CA SER A 388 -27.12 -15.26 13.93
C SER A 388 -27.52 -13.89 13.39
N ALA A 389 -26.59 -13.15 12.78
CA ALA A 389 -26.81 -11.80 12.28
C ALA A 389 -26.32 -11.66 10.83
N PRO A 390 -26.96 -12.30 9.85
CA PRO A 390 -26.59 -12.19 8.45
C PRO A 390 -26.89 -10.78 7.92
N LEU A 391 -25.97 -10.26 7.07
CA LEU A 391 -26.17 -9.01 6.32
C LEU A 391 -26.74 -9.26 4.92
N ALA A 392 -26.56 -10.47 4.39
CA ALA A 392 -27.00 -10.86 3.06
C ALA A 392 -27.51 -12.30 3.06
N ASP A 393 -28.14 -12.68 1.95
CA ASP A 393 -28.68 -14.04 1.77
C ASP A 393 -27.53 -15.07 1.72
N ASN A 394 -27.62 -16.09 2.56
CA ASN A 394 -26.66 -17.19 2.61
C ASN A 394 -26.81 -18.20 1.46
N SER A 395 -27.84 -18.08 0.61
CA SER A 395 -28.02 -18.98 -0.54
C SER A 395 -27.00 -18.73 -1.66
N THR A 396 -26.45 -17.51 -1.73
CA THR A 396 -25.46 -17.12 -2.74
C THR A 396 -24.05 -17.06 -2.15
N ASP A 397 -23.02 -17.27 -2.99
CA ASP A 397 -21.61 -17.16 -2.57
C ASP A 397 -21.25 -15.73 -2.16
N GLU A 398 -21.75 -14.74 -2.88
CA GLU A 398 -21.57 -13.32 -2.58
C GLU A 398 -22.22 -12.95 -1.25
N GLY A 399 -23.41 -13.48 -0.99
CA GLY A 399 -24.11 -13.26 0.29
C GLY A 399 -23.36 -13.90 1.44
N ARG A 400 -22.89 -15.14 1.30
CA ARG A 400 -22.03 -15.79 2.29
C ARG A 400 -20.74 -15.02 2.54
N ALA A 401 -20.11 -14.50 1.48
CA ALA A 401 -18.89 -13.66 1.61
C ALA A 401 -19.17 -12.40 2.44
N LYS A 402 -20.31 -11.72 2.23
CA LYS A 402 -20.74 -10.56 3.04
C LYS A 402 -21.06 -10.92 4.50
N ASN A 403 -21.45 -12.17 4.76
CA ASN A 403 -21.73 -12.64 6.13
C ASN A 403 -20.44 -12.97 6.89
N ARG A 404 -19.38 -13.42 6.20
CA ARG A 404 -18.04 -13.65 6.80
C ARG A 404 -17.32 -12.32 6.99
N ARG A 405 -17.52 -11.68 8.15
CA ARG A 405 -16.99 -10.35 8.45
C ARG A 405 -16.59 -10.18 9.91
N VAL A 406 -15.93 -9.07 10.17
CA VAL A 406 -15.67 -8.56 11.54
C VAL A 406 -16.31 -7.18 11.67
N GLU A 407 -16.96 -6.95 12.82
CA GLU A 407 -17.49 -5.62 13.17
C GLU A 407 -16.79 -5.12 14.45
N PHE A 408 -16.39 -3.84 14.46
CA PHE A 408 -15.90 -3.13 15.62
C PHE A 408 -17.02 -2.19 16.10
N ILE A 409 -17.71 -2.58 17.17
CA ILE A 409 -18.82 -1.81 17.73
C ILE A 409 -18.28 -0.84 18.76
N LYS A 410 -18.55 0.44 18.61
CA LYS A 410 -18.18 1.48 19.58
C LYS A 410 -18.96 1.29 20.89
N LYS A 411 -18.26 1.37 22.03
CA LYS A 411 -18.83 1.29 23.39
C LYS A 411 -18.77 2.63 24.08
#